data_65eaf42a74b5ba94b21a01ebbb3c00d1
#
_entry.id   65eaf42a74b5ba94b21a01ebbb3c00d1
#
_cell.length_a   1.000
_cell.length_b   1.000
_cell.length_c   1.000
_cell.angle_alpha   90.00
_cell.angle_beta   90.00
_cell.angle_gamma   90.00
#
_symmetry.space_group_name_H-M   'P 1'
#
loop_
_entity.id
_entity.type
_entity.pdbx_description
1 polymer ?
#
loop_
_entity_poly.entity_id
_entity_poly.type
_entity_poly.pdbx_seq_one_letter_code
_entity_poly.pdbx_strand_id
1 'polypeptide(L)'
;MSHLLDVNFLIACGWESHAEYIQASRWLTRAKSFATCPISEMGFLRVSLSPAYGASFEDAMTALDAIVTMSTHRFLRDATRAKSLPQVSTAKDVTDAHLVHLARRNRLKLATFDATLCEKEWARGVAEDPTR
;
A
#
# COMPACT_ATOMS: atom_id res chain seq x y z
N MET A 1 -12.88 4.42 -9.43
CA MET A 1 -11.48 4.03 -9.64
C MET A 1 -10.96 3.29 -8.43
N SER A 2 -10.29 2.17 -8.63
CA SER A 2 -9.74 1.37 -7.54
C SER A 2 -8.30 1.80 -7.21
N HIS A 3 -7.80 1.33 -6.06
CA HIS A 3 -6.47 1.68 -5.55
C HIS A 3 -5.69 0.43 -5.16
N LEU A 4 -4.40 0.44 -5.47
CA LEU A 4 -3.41 -0.44 -4.86
C LEU A 4 -2.97 0.24 -3.56
N LEU A 5 -2.90 -0.50 -2.46
CA LEU A 5 -2.52 0.07 -1.17
C LEU A 5 -1.00 0.04 -0.99
N ASP A 6 -0.40 1.20 -0.74
CA ASP A 6 0.99 1.31 -0.30
C ASP A 6 1.13 0.69 1.09
N VAL A 7 2.35 0.31 1.46
CA VAL A 7 2.62 -0.30 2.77
C VAL A 7 2.12 0.58 3.91
N ASN A 8 2.43 1.89 3.90
CA ASN A 8 2.00 2.78 4.96
C ASN A 8 0.48 2.89 5.07
N PHE A 9 -0.23 2.82 3.94
CA PHE A 9 -1.69 2.88 3.92
C PHE A 9 -2.29 1.57 4.45
N LEU A 10 -1.73 0.44 4.05
CA LEU A 10 -2.17 -0.87 4.52
C LEU A 10 -1.96 -1.03 6.03
N ILE A 11 -0.81 -0.59 6.55
CA ILE A 11 -0.52 -0.56 7.98
C ILE A 11 -1.55 0.30 8.72
N ALA A 12 -1.88 1.47 8.19
CA ALA A 12 -2.89 2.34 8.78
C ALA A 12 -4.26 1.68 8.82
N CYS A 13 -4.61 0.88 7.82
CA CYS A 13 -5.86 0.13 7.81
C CYS A 13 -5.90 -1.00 8.85
N GLY A 14 -4.75 -1.59 9.16
CA GLY A 14 -4.66 -2.80 9.98
C GLY A 14 -4.43 -2.58 11.46
N TRP A 15 -3.84 -1.45 11.87
CA TRP A 15 -3.44 -1.22 13.25
C TRP A 15 -4.05 0.04 13.84
N GLU A 16 -4.83 -0.12 14.90
CA GLU A 16 -5.51 1.00 15.58
C GLU A 16 -4.53 2.04 16.13
N SER A 17 -3.31 1.64 16.44
CA SER A 17 -2.28 2.54 16.96
C SER A 17 -1.74 3.51 15.93
N HIS A 18 -2.01 3.29 14.64
CA HIS A 18 -1.54 4.20 13.60
C HIS A 18 -2.30 5.53 13.63
N ALA A 19 -1.58 6.64 13.42
CA ALA A 19 -2.17 7.99 13.48
C ALA A 19 -3.33 8.17 12.51
N GLU A 20 -3.27 7.54 11.32
CA GLU A 20 -4.31 7.65 10.30
C GLU A 20 -5.28 6.48 10.27
N TYR A 21 -5.34 5.67 11.34
CA TYR A 21 -6.20 4.48 11.37
C TYR A 21 -7.67 4.79 11.09
N ILE A 22 -8.21 5.84 11.72
CA ILE A 22 -9.64 6.15 11.62
C ILE A 22 -10.02 6.46 10.17
N GLN A 23 -9.29 7.36 9.51
CA GLN A 23 -9.61 7.72 8.13
C GLN A 23 -9.31 6.58 7.16
N ALA A 24 -8.22 5.85 7.36
CA ALA A 24 -7.85 4.74 6.47
C ALA A 24 -8.87 3.61 6.56
N SER A 25 -9.25 3.20 7.76
CA SER A 25 -10.21 2.11 7.96
C SER A 25 -11.62 2.47 7.47
N ARG A 26 -12.03 3.72 7.65
CA ARG A 26 -13.31 4.19 7.10
C ARG A 26 -13.30 4.16 5.57
N TRP A 27 -12.23 4.65 4.97
CA TRP A 27 -12.08 4.62 3.53
C TRP A 27 -12.15 3.19 3.01
N LEU A 28 -11.41 2.28 3.64
CA LEU A 28 -11.36 0.88 3.23
C LEU A 28 -12.75 0.24 3.27
N THR A 29 -13.52 0.51 4.32
CA THR A 29 -14.88 -0.02 4.48
C THR A 29 -15.81 0.47 3.38
N ARG A 30 -15.61 1.69 2.89
CA ARG A 30 -16.46 2.30 1.86
C ARG A 30 -15.99 2.02 0.44
N ALA A 31 -14.74 1.60 0.27
CA ALA A 31 -14.18 1.36 -1.06
C ALA A 31 -14.93 0.22 -1.76
N LYS A 32 -15.29 0.43 -3.02
CA LYS A 32 -15.94 -0.60 -3.83
C LYS A 32 -14.98 -1.70 -4.22
N SER A 33 -13.71 -1.38 -4.33
CA SER A 33 -12.64 -2.33 -4.58
C SER A 33 -11.30 -1.73 -4.18
N PHE A 34 -10.37 -2.57 -3.81
CA PHE A 34 -8.98 -2.20 -3.53
C PHE A 34 -8.09 -3.40 -3.79
N ALA A 35 -6.81 -3.16 -3.90
CA ALA A 35 -5.85 -4.21 -4.23
C ALA A 35 -4.64 -4.19 -3.31
N THR A 36 -4.06 -5.36 -3.13
CA THR A 36 -2.72 -5.53 -2.57
C THR A 36 -1.85 -6.29 -3.56
N CYS A 37 -0.56 -6.32 -3.31
CA CYS A 37 0.41 -7.06 -4.12
C CYS A 37 1.46 -7.68 -3.18
N PRO A 38 2.38 -8.51 -3.69
CA PRO A 38 3.41 -9.12 -2.84
C PRO A 38 4.18 -8.10 -2.00
N ILE A 39 4.57 -6.96 -2.61
CA ILE A 39 5.34 -5.93 -1.89
C ILE A 39 4.55 -5.31 -0.75
N SER A 40 3.29 -4.96 -0.98
CA SER A 40 2.48 -4.34 0.09
C SER A 40 2.20 -5.33 1.22
N GLU A 41 1.93 -6.58 0.92
CA GLU A 41 1.67 -7.60 1.94
C GLU A 41 2.93 -7.94 2.74
N MET A 42 4.07 -8.16 2.05
CA MET A 42 5.33 -8.42 2.74
C MET A 42 5.77 -7.22 3.57
N GLY A 43 5.56 -6.02 3.05
CA GLY A 43 5.83 -4.78 3.78
C GLY A 43 4.97 -4.64 5.03
N PHE A 44 3.70 -5.02 4.94
CA PHE A 44 2.81 -5.05 6.11
C PHE A 44 3.37 -5.95 7.21
N LEU A 45 3.80 -7.17 6.87
CA LEU A 45 4.39 -8.08 7.84
C LEU A 45 5.67 -7.50 8.43
N ARG A 46 6.58 -6.98 7.58
CA ARG A 46 7.85 -6.44 8.04
C ARG A 46 7.66 -5.31 9.03
N VAL A 47 6.78 -4.37 8.74
CA VAL A 47 6.52 -3.22 9.62
C VAL A 47 5.81 -3.68 10.89
N SER A 48 4.85 -4.58 10.79
CA SER A 48 4.13 -5.10 11.96
C SER A 48 5.05 -5.80 12.96
N LEU A 49 6.06 -6.51 12.47
CA LEU A 49 7.03 -7.21 13.31
C LEU A 49 8.15 -6.30 13.82
N SER A 50 8.25 -5.07 13.32
CA SER A 50 9.27 -4.13 13.74
C SER A 50 9.04 -3.67 15.18
N PRO A 51 10.07 -3.12 15.85
CA PRO A 51 9.92 -2.62 17.23
C PRO A 51 8.83 -1.58 17.39
N ALA A 52 8.51 -0.82 16.34
CA ALA A 52 7.47 0.21 16.41
C ALA A 52 6.08 -0.38 16.72
N TYR A 53 5.79 -1.57 16.20
CA TYR A 53 4.52 -2.26 16.43
C TYR A 53 4.67 -3.45 17.38
N GLY A 54 5.77 -4.16 17.29
CA GLY A 54 6.06 -5.28 18.17
C GLY A 54 5.07 -6.43 18.08
N ALA A 55 4.37 -6.57 16.96
CA ALA A 55 3.38 -7.63 16.80
C ALA A 55 4.06 -8.99 16.64
N SER A 56 3.37 -10.05 17.08
CA SER A 56 3.77 -11.41 16.73
C SER A 56 3.44 -11.69 15.27
N PHE A 57 4.09 -12.69 14.69
CA PHE A 57 3.77 -13.12 13.33
C PHE A 57 2.29 -13.51 13.22
N GLU A 58 1.78 -14.26 14.20
CA GLU A 58 0.38 -14.68 14.21
C GLU A 58 -0.58 -13.49 14.23
N ASP A 59 -0.34 -12.50 15.09
CA ASP A 59 -1.18 -11.31 15.16
C ASP A 59 -1.11 -10.49 13.87
N ALA A 60 0.08 -10.37 13.30
CA ALA A 60 0.25 -9.66 12.02
C ALA A 60 -0.51 -10.35 10.89
N MET A 61 -0.44 -11.67 10.82
CA MET A 61 -1.18 -12.43 9.81
C MET A 61 -2.69 -12.32 10.02
N THR A 62 -3.16 -12.36 11.27
CA THR A 62 -4.57 -12.18 11.57
C THR A 62 -5.08 -10.82 11.10
N ALA A 63 -4.32 -9.76 11.38
CA ALA A 63 -4.68 -8.42 10.95
C ALA A 63 -4.70 -8.29 9.41
N LEU A 64 -3.71 -8.87 8.74
CA LEU A 64 -3.65 -8.85 7.28
C LEU A 64 -4.80 -9.65 6.68
N ASP A 65 -5.07 -10.85 7.20
CA ASP A 65 -6.14 -11.70 6.69
C ASP A 65 -7.51 -11.03 6.79
N ALA A 66 -7.75 -10.26 7.84
CA ALA A 66 -9.01 -9.52 7.98
C ALA A 66 -9.23 -8.55 6.81
N ILE A 67 -8.16 -8.04 6.23
CA ILE A 67 -8.23 -7.11 5.10
C ILE A 67 -8.32 -7.88 3.78
N VAL A 68 -7.44 -8.85 3.54
CA VAL A 68 -7.35 -9.51 2.23
C VAL A 68 -8.46 -10.53 1.99
N THR A 69 -9.24 -10.87 3.01
CA THR A 69 -10.42 -11.72 2.85
C THR A 69 -11.70 -10.92 2.62
N MET A 70 -11.64 -9.59 2.63
CA MET A 70 -12.80 -8.78 2.27
C MET A 70 -13.21 -9.05 0.82
N SER A 71 -14.51 -9.09 0.55
CA SER A 71 -15.02 -9.36 -0.79
C SER A 71 -14.61 -8.31 -1.83
N THR A 72 -14.24 -7.12 -1.37
CA THR A 72 -13.78 -6.01 -2.21
C THR A 72 -12.28 -6.06 -2.53
N HIS A 73 -11.55 -6.98 -1.92
CA HIS A 73 -10.11 -7.14 -2.11
C HIS A 73 -9.77 -7.87 -3.41
N ARG A 74 -8.69 -7.44 -4.04
CA ARG A 74 -8.12 -8.06 -5.22
C ARG A 74 -6.61 -8.15 -5.06
N PHE A 75 -6.03 -9.33 -5.29
CA PHE A 75 -4.58 -9.50 -5.26
C PHE A 75 -3.99 -9.31 -6.66
N LEU A 76 -2.97 -8.48 -6.78
CA LEU A 76 -2.26 -8.24 -8.03
C LEU A 76 -1.00 -9.10 -8.09
N ARG A 77 -0.89 -9.91 -9.13
CA ARG A 77 0.36 -10.60 -9.43
C ARG A 77 1.40 -9.57 -9.89
N ASP A 78 2.65 -9.84 -9.62
CA ASP A 78 3.71 -8.89 -9.88
C ASP A 78 4.88 -9.59 -10.56
N ALA A 79 5.09 -9.25 -11.82
CA ALA A 79 6.23 -9.72 -12.62
C ALA A 79 7.07 -8.53 -13.10
N THR A 80 7.05 -7.41 -12.37
CA THR A 80 7.78 -6.20 -12.73
C THR A 80 9.28 -6.45 -12.73
N ARG A 81 9.93 -6.02 -13.79
CA ARG A 81 11.39 -6.08 -13.91
C ARG A 81 11.99 -4.71 -13.62
N ALA A 82 13.22 -4.72 -13.06
CA ALA A 82 13.91 -3.47 -12.73
C ALA A 82 14.01 -2.51 -13.90
N LYS A 83 14.21 -3.03 -15.12
CA LYS A 83 14.32 -2.19 -16.32
C LYS A 83 13.04 -1.43 -16.67
N SER A 84 11.91 -1.80 -16.09
CA SER A 84 10.62 -1.12 -16.32
C SER A 84 10.44 0.11 -15.45
N LEU A 85 11.30 0.31 -14.45
CA LEU A 85 11.16 1.43 -13.51
C LEU A 85 11.74 2.71 -14.10
N PRO A 86 11.20 3.88 -13.69
CA PRO A 86 11.83 5.15 -14.03
C PRO A 86 13.18 5.28 -13.34
N GLN A 87 14.00 6.21 -13.81
CA GLN A 87 15.24 6.52 -13.12
C GLN A 87 14.91 7.16 -11.77
N VAL A 88 15.47 6.60 -10.70
CA VAL A 88 15.27 7.09 -9.32
C VAL A 88 16.62 7.27 -8.65
N SER A 89 16.65 8.05 -7.56
CA SER A 89 17.91 8.46 -6.93
C SER A 89 18.18 7.80 -5.58
N THR A 90 17.16 7.25 -4.91
CA THR A 90 17.31 6.68 -3.56
C THR A 90 16.78 5.27 -3.49
N ALA A 91 17.26 4.52 -2.50
CA ALA A 91 16.77 3.16 -2.27
C ALA A 91 15.26 3.13 -2.00
N LYS A 92 14.76 4.08 -1.21
CA LYS A 92 13.32 4.17 -0.92
C LYS A 92 12.51 4.37 -2.18
N ASP A 93 12.98 5.21 -3.10
CA ASP A 93 12.29 5.50 -4.35
C ASP A 93 12.15 4.26 -5.23
N VAL A 94 13.04 3.28 -5.13
CA VAL A 94 12.94 2.04 -5.92
C VAL A 94 11.63 1.31 -5.60
N THR A 95 11.33 1.10 -4.32
CA THR A 95 10.10 0.43 -3.90
C THR A 95 8.87 1.26 -4.26
N ASP A 96 8.93 2.57 -4.04
CA ASP A 96 7.83 3.47 -4.35
C ASP A 96 7.54 3.50 -5.86
N ALA A 97 8.59 3.58 -6.69
CA ALA A 97 8.46 3.55 -8.15
C ALA A 97 7.87 2.23 -8.63
N HIS A 98 8.24 1.12 -7.99
CA HIS A 98 7.70 -0.19 -8.29
C HIS A 98 6.18 -0.23 -8.05
N LEU A 99 5.73 0.24 -6.89
CA LEU A 99 4.31 0.25 -6.56
C LEU A 99 3.53 1.17 -7.51
N VAL A 100 4.06 2.35 -7.80
CA VAL A 100 3.46 3.28 -8.77
C VAL A 100 3.34 2.63 -10.15
N HIS A 101 4.41 1.97 -10.61
CA HIS A 101 4.42 1.29 -11.91
C HIS A 101 3.36 0.18 -11.94
N LEU A 102 3.29 -0.64 -10.90
CA LEU A 102 2.32 -1.74 -10.82
C LEU A 102 0.88 -1.20 -10.82
N ALA A 103 0.61 -0.15 -10.06
CA ALA A 103 -0.70 0.49 -10.03
C ALA A 103 -1.08 1.00 -11.43
N ARG A 104 -0.19 1.77 -12.06
CA ARG A 104 -0.42 2.32 -13.40
C ARG A 104 -0.70 1.22 -14.43
N ARG A 105 0.08 0.14 -14.39
CA ARG A 105 -0.06 -0.98 -15.31
C ARG A 105 -1.43 -1.68 -15.17
N ASN A 106 -2.01 -1.66 -13.97
CA ASN A 106 -3.31 -2.24 -13.70
C ASN A 106 -4.44 -1.21 -13.74
N ARG A 107 -4.16 0.00 -14.21
CA ARG A 107 -5.13 1.11 -14.30
C ARG A 107 -5.71 1.47 -12.94
N LEU A 108 -4.88 1.41 -11.90
CA LEU A 108 -5.23 1.78 -10.54
C LEU A 108 -4.44 3.02 -10.12
N LYS A 109 -4.93 3.66 -9.07
CA LYS A 109 -4.14 4.63 -8.33
C LYS A 109 -3.44 3.92 -7.18
N LEU A 110 -2.44 4.57 -6.61
CA LEU A 110 -1.74 4.08 -5.41
C LEU A 110 -2.25 4.90 -4.21
N ALA A 111 -2.86 4.23 -3.24
CA ALA A 111 -3.28 4.87 -2.00
C ALA A 111 -2.08 4.96 -1.06
N THR A 112 -1.71 6.17 -0.67
CA THR A 112 -0.55 6.42 0.20
C THR A 112 -0.77 7.64 1.06
N PHE A 113 -0.16 7.66 2.24
CA PHE A 113 -0.08 8.85 3.10
C PHE A 113 1.21 9.63 2.90
N ASP A 114 2.10 9.18 2.01
CA ASP A 114 3.38 9.85 1.75
C ASP A 114 3.19 11.00 0.78
N ALA A 115 3.05 12.21 1.33
CA ALA A 115 2.86 13.41 0.52
C ALA A 115 4.04 13.68 -0.42
N THR A 116 5.27 13.37 0.01
CA THR A 116 6.47 13.54 -0.81
C THR A 116 6.42 12.61 -2.02
N LEU A 117 5.97 11.38 -1.84
CA LEU A 117 5.78 10.45 -2.97
C LEU A 117 4.79 11.01 -3.99
N CYS A 118 3.68 11.56 -3.53
CA CYS A 118 2.65 12.11 -4.42
C CYS A 118 3.17 13.24 -5.31
N GLU A 119 4.23 13.93 -4.89
CA GLU A 119 4.83 15.04 -5.64
C GLU A 119 5.90 14.60 -6.64
N LYS A 120 6.39 13.36 -6.55
CA LYS A 120 7.38 12.85 -7.51
C LYS A 120 6.82 12.87 -8.92
N GLU A 121 7.63 13.29 -9.89
CA GLU A 121 7.20 13.41 -11.27
C GLU A 121 6.64 12.08 -11.81
N TRP A 122 7.33 10.98 -11.52
CA TRP A 122 6.92 9.65 -11.99
C TRP A 122 5.72 9.08 -11.22
N ALA A 123 5.25 9.73 -10.15
CA ALA A 123 4.10 9.29 -9.34
C ALA A 123 2.85 10.17 -9.53
N ARG A 124 3.01 11.34 -10.17
CA ARG A 124 1.89 12.29 -10.34
C ARG A 124 0.73 11.66 -11.09
N GLY A 125 -0.46 11.91 -10.58
CA GLY A 125 -1.69 11.37 -11.16
C GLY A 125 -1.96 9.91 -10.82
N VAL A 126 -1.03 9.23 -10.14
CA VAL A 126 -1.19 7.84 -9.71
C VAL A 126 -1.21 7.75 -8.19
N ALA A 127 -0.22 8.30 -7.50
CA ALA A 127 -0.16 8.26 -6.04
C ALA A 127 -1.01 9.38 -5.44
N GLU A 128 -1.85 9.02 -4.49
CA GLU A 128 -2.71 9.99 -3.80
C GLU A 128 -3.12 9.49 -2.42
N ASP A 129 -3.51 10.43 -1.56
CA ASP A 129 -4.21 10.11 -0.31
C ASP A 129 -5.71 10.10 -0.62
N PRO A 130 -6.35 8.93 -0.73
CA PRO A 130 -7.76 8.85 -1.12
C PRO A 130 -8.73 9.23 0.00
N THR A 131 -8.22 9.49 1.21
CA THR A 131 -9.06 9.87 2.34
C THR A 131 -9.37 11.36 2.38
N ARG A 132 -8.74 12.12 1.53
CA ARG A 132 -8.95 13.57 1.42
C ARG A 132 -9.90 13.94 0.34
#